data_aefd876f552bad3c326cc0d303290106
#
_entry.id   aefd876f552bad3c326cc0d303290106
#
_cell.length_a   1.000
_cell.length_b   1.000
_cell.length_c   1.000
_cell.angle_alpha   90.00
_cell.angle_beta   90.00
_cell.angle_gamma   90.00
#
_symmetry.space_group_name_H-M   'P 1'
#
loop_
_entity.id
_entity.type
_entity.pdbx_description
1 polymer ?
#
loop_
_entity_poly.entity_id
_entity_poly.type
_entity_poly.pdbx_seq_one_letter_code
_entity_poly.pdbx_strand_id
1 'polypeptide(L)'
;MQHQSKYFRYTLLLVAGLSLFTSSCKKNDYALPKLPNKLQNEAIKRTLGPNIVGQQIEFAYAMAIKPNFGKLVACVAEASIAGAPGTYMENRSFNTAQNGADVGVTVGSPAVTSGATTTVTYNVDTSAATLRYYYVIPEAARGKTVTIKFTATSTDGESISTTMGPYTIAQMAMKLSMKVSDNNLMYISIGDSTVYNAADAAAHAGSIDLVYLYRNLTTSAFNHALVAPAADPQYLPGVTLPTGVNRTAKLLKEFNLQDHNLAPTENFGIYIDDVDFQKLDLTGDPNFAINLKADAGVWVETADGKYRAYIFFNSVTTTGTATISMKRYTLK
;
A
#
# COMPACT_ATOMS: atom_id res chain seq x y z
N MET A 1 -0.99 50.71 68.27
CA MET A 1 -1.34 51.07 66.86
C MET A 1 -0.54 50.34 65.71
N GLN A 2 0.32 49.40 66.08
CA GLN A 2 1.11 48.69 65.05
C GLN A 2 0.51 47.36 64.55
N HIS A 3 -0.51 46.82 65.20
CA HIS A 3 -1.10 45.53 64.76
C HIS A 3 -2.18 45.64 63.72
N GLN A 4 -2.86 46.76 63.57
CA GLN A 4 -3.91 46.93 62.53
C GLN A 4 -3.35 47.14 61.15
N SER A 5 -2.13 47.66 60.99
CA SER A 5 -1.46 47.92 59.69
C SER A 5 -1.06 46.62 58.96
N LYS A 6 -0.75 45.53 59.67
CA LYS A 6 -0.37 44.25 59.07
C LYS A 6 -1.56 43.53 58.45
N TYR A 7 -2.72 43.51 59.09
CA TYR A 7 -3.92 42.86 58.56
C TYR A 7 -4.46 43.58 57.32
N PHE A 8 -4.39 44.91 57.31
CA PHE A 8 -4.78 45.69 56.13
C PHE A 8 -3.92 45.39 54.88
N ARG A 9 -2.60 45.17 55.06
CA ARG A 9 -1.69 44.80 53.99
C ARG A 9 -1.97 43.38 53.46
N TYR A 10 -2.28 42.42 54.34
CA TYR A 10 -2.63 41.04 53.90
C TYR A 10 -4.00 40.99 53.23
N THR A 11 -4.99 41.77 53.68
CA THR A 11 -6.28 41.85 53.02
C THR A 11 -6.18 42.48 51.65
N LEU A 12 -5.33 43.51 51.48
CA LEU A 12 -5.09 44.15 50.17
C LEU A 12 -4.39 43.22 49.18
N LEU A 13 -3.43 42.41 49.65
CA LEU A 13 -2.76 41.39 48.85
C LEU A 13 -3.71 40.24 48.47
N LEU A 14 -4.62 39.85 49.34
CA LEU A 14 -5.60 38.78 49.07
C LEU A 14 -6.64 39.24 48.07
N VAL A 15 -7.11 40.50 48.10
CA VAL A 15 -8.04 41.09 47.14
C VAL A 15 -7.35 41.28 45.80
N ALA A 16 -6.07 41.73 45.76
CA ALA A 16 -5.30 41.84 44.53
C ALA A 16 -5.01 40.47 43.89
N GLY A 17 -4.80 39.43 44.69
CA GLY A 17 -4.65 38.03 44.24
C GLY A 17 -5.93 37.49 43.62
N LEU A 18 -7.10 37.73 44.22
CA LEU A 18 -8.40 37.28 43.75
C LEU A 18 -8.80 37.96 42.41
N SER A 19 -8.43 39.23 42.20
CA SER A 19 -8.73 39.94 40.94
C SER A 19 -7.91 39.45 39.74
N LEU A 20 -6.78 38.78 39.98
CA LEU A 20 -5.98 38.17 38.88
C LEU A 20 -6.59 36.87 38.37
N PHE A 21 -7.41 36.19 39.13
CA PHE A 21 -8.09 34.96 38.69
C PHE A 21 -9.40 35.20 37.90
N THR A 22 -9.96 36.40 37.95
CA THR A 22 -11.21 36.69 37.25
C THR A 22 -11.02 37.19 35.82
N SER A 23 -9.76 37.47 35.37
CA SER A 23 -9.48 37.92 34.03
C SER A 23 -9.10 36.79 33.05
N SER A 24 -9.13 35.52 33.51
CA SER A 24 -8.64 34.36 32.72
C SER A 24 -9.72 33.62 31.91
N CYS A 25 -10.95 34.10 31.86
CA CYS A 25 -11.96 33.55 30.94
C CYS A 25 -12.42 34.61 29.97
N LYS A 26 -11.58 35.04 29.05
CA LYS A 26 -12.12 35.46 27.74
C LYS A 26 -12.78 34.23 27.15
N LYS A 27 -14.11 34.15 27.18
CA LYS A 27 -14.84 33.33 26.22
C LYS A 27 -14.35 33.77 24.85
N ASN A 28 -13.37 33.05 24.29
CA ASN A 28 -13.19 33.09 22.86
C ASN A 28 -14.50 32.49 22.31
N ASP A 29 -15.42 33.31 21.90
CA ASP A 29 -16.49 32.88 21.04
C ASP A 29 -15.81 32.41 19.75
N TYR A 30 -15.49 31.12 19.72
CA TYR A 30 -15.13 30.45 18.47
C TYR A 30 -16.41 30.42 17.63
N ALA A 31 -16.67 31.52 16.93
CA ALA A 31 -17.69 31.52 15.91
C ALA A 31 -17.31 30.45 14.90
N LEU A 32 -18.14 29.42 14.77
CA LEU A 32 -17.94 28.42 13.71
C LEU A 32 -17.79 29.14 12.38
N PRO A 33 -16.81 28.80 11.55
CA PRO A 33 -16.66 29.39 10.23
C PRO A 33 -18.01 29.33 9.50
N LYS A 34 -18.47 30.47 9.01
CA LYS A 34 -19.69 30.47 8.19
C LYS A 34 -19.41 29.71 6.92
N LEU A 35 -20.15 28.61 6.71
CA LEU A 35 -20.08 27.88 5.46
C LEU A 35 -20.39 28.83 4.29
N PRO A 36 -19.51 28.88 3.27
CA PRO A 36 -19.76 29.70 2.08
C PRO A 36 -21.04 29.24 1.37
N ASN A 37 -21.68 30.19 0.64
CA ASN A 37 -22.86 29.89 -0.16
C ASN A 37 -22.50 29.37 -1.55
N LYS A 38 -21.42 28.63 -1.65
CA LYS A 38 -20.85 28.09 -2.91
C LYS A 38 -20.63 26.62 -2.79
N LEU A 39 -20.54 25.95 -3.94
CA LEU A 39 -20.11 24.56 -4.02
C LEU A 39 -18.70 24.43 -3.41
N GLN A 40 -18.52 23.43 -2.57
CA GLN A 40 -17.27 23.09 -1.88
C GLN A 40 -16.87 21.68 -2.24
N ASN A 41 -15.57 21.40 -2.33
CA ASN A 41 -15.06 20.04 -2.47
C ASN A 41 -13.73 19.84 -1.75
N GLU A 42 -13.45 18.60 -1.42
CA GLU A 42 -12.19 18.15 -0.83
C GLU A 42 -11.95 16.69 -1.22
N ALA A 43 -10.70 16.31 -1.38
CA ALA A 43 -10.33 14.92 -1.65
C ALA A 43 -9.18 14.45 -0.75
N ILE A 44 -9.20 13.19 -0.35
CA ILE A 44 -8.11 12.56 0.40
C ILE A 44 -7.75 11.21 -0.24
N LYS A 45 -6.46 10.91 -0.29
CA LYS A 45 -5.96 9.57 -0.60
C LYS A 45 -6.11 8.69 0.63
N ARG A 46 -6.69 7.50 0.48
CA ARG A 46 -6.92 6.55 1.58
C ARG A 46 -5.91 5.41 1.61
N THR A 47 -5.41 5.01 0.45
CA THR A 47 -4.42 3.92 0.35
C THR A 47 -3.08 4.35 0.93
N LEU A 48 -2.48 3.49 1.73
CA LEU A 48 -1.14 3.65 2.27
C LEU A 48 -0.12 2.86 1.45
N GLY A 49 1.17 3.13 1.68
CA GLY A 49 2.29 2.43 1.05
C GLY A 49 2.53 2.83 -0.41
N PRO A 50 3.43 2.09 -1.08
CA PRO A 50 3.79 2.35 -2.46
C PRO A 50 2.65 2.05 -3.43
N ASN A 51 2.52 2.86 -4.48
CA ASN A 51 1.53 2.64 -5.52
C ASN A 51 2.09 1.66 -6.55
N ILE A 52 1.66 0.42 -6.53
CA ILE A 52 2.19 -0.68 -7.35
C ILE A 52 1.20 -0.98 -8.49
N VAL A 53 1.72 -1.20 -9.70
CA VAL A 53 0.90 -1.60 -10.86
C VAL A 53 0.02 -2.80 -10.53
N GLY A 54 -1.25 -2.75 -10.95
CA GLY A 54 -2.27 -3.76 -10.64
C GLY A 54 -2.96 -3.59 -9.29
N GLN A 55 -2.45 -2.71 -8.40
CA GLN A 55 -3.11 -2.33 -7.16
C GLN A 55 -4.00 -1.10 -7.38
N GLN A 56 -4.79 -0.76 -6.38
CA GLN A 56 -5.68 0.40 -6.42
C GLN A 56 -5.14 1.55 -5.58
N ILE A 57 -5.32 2.78 -6.07
CA ILE A 57 -5.28 3.97 -5.24
C ILE A 57 -6.72 4.36 -4.94
N GLU A 58 -7.10 4.35 -3.67
CA GLU A 58 -8.42 4.75 -3.22
C GLU A 58 -8.42 6.21 -2.78
N PHE A 59 -9.45 6.93 -3.19
CA PHE A 59 -9.74 8.29 -2.76
C PHE A 59 -11.13 8.40 -2.16
N ALA A 60 -11.27 9.25 -1.14
CA ALA A 60 -12.57 9.77 -0.74
C ALA A 60 -12.68 11.20 -1.28
N TYR A 61 -13.72 11.46 -2.05
CA TYR A 61 -14.02 12.77 -2.60
C TYR A 61 -15.33 13.28 -2.01
N ALA A 62 -15.22 14.32 -1.20
CA ALA A 62 -16.33 14.99 -0.55
C ALA A 62 -16.71 16.26 -1.32
N MET A 63 -18.00 16.52 -1.44
CA MET A 63 -18.55 17.70 -2.05
C MET A 63 -19.83 18.13 -1.35
N ALA A 64 -20.06 19.42 -1.24
CA ALA A 64 -21.26 19.96 -0.60
C ALA A 64 -21.61 21.36 -1.11
N ILE A 65 -22.90 21.65 -1.14
CA ILE A 65 -23.49 22.98 -1.35
C ILE A 65 -24.61 23.17 -0.32
N LYS A 66 -24.83 24.40 0.16
CA LYS A 66 -25.96 24.63 1.05
C LYS A 66 -27.28 24.30 0.35
N PRO A 67 -28.21 23.57 1.02
CA PRO A 67 -29.46 23.10 0.38
C PRO A 67 -30.29 24.15 -0.33
N ASN A 68 -30.23 25.41 0.15
CA ASN A 68 -30.99 26.55 -0.41
C ASN A 68 -30.31 27.21 -1.63
N PHE A 69 -29.08 26.80 -1.97
CA PHE A 69 -28.30 27.35 -3.08
C PHE A 69 -28.19 26.39 -4.27
N GLY A 70 -28.35 25.10 -4.03
CA GLY A 70 -28.31 24.13 -5.12
C GLY A 70 -28.28 22.70 -4.63
N LYS A 71 -28.17 21.79 -5.60
CA LYS A 71 -28.02 20.35 -5.41
C LYS A 71 -26.86 19.84 -6.26
N LEU A 72 -26.29 18.69 -5.90
CA LEU A 72 -25.26 18.04 -6.69
C LEU A 72 -25.86 17.43 -7.96
N VAL A 73 -25.18 17.61 -9.09
CA VAL A 73 -25.59 17.10 -10.41
C VAL A 73 -24.68 15.98 -10.87
N ALA A 74 -23.37 16.20 -10.82
CA ALA A 74 -22.39 15.24 -11.26
C ALA A 74 -21.07 15.37 -10.50
N CYS A 75 -20.35 14.25 -10.49
CA CYS A 75 -19.00 14.14 -10.00
C CYS A 75 -18.15 13.43 -11.05
N VAL A 76 -16.99 14.01 -11.36
CA VAL A 76 -16.05 13.52 -12.36
C VAL A 76 -14.68 13.35 -11.72
N ALA A 77 -14.04 12.19 -11.97
CA ALA A 77 -12.61 11.97 -11.73
C ALA A 77 -11.89 11.82 -13.08
N GLU A 78 -10.84 12.60 -13.28
CA GLU A 78 -10.02 12.59 -14.49
C GLU A 78 -8.56 12.29 -14.09
N ALA A 79 -8.04 11.14 -14.54
CA ALA A 79 -6.67 10.73 -14.28
C ALA A 79 -5.75 11.21 -15.39
N SER A 80 -4.51 11.62 -15.07
CA SER A 80 -3.51 12.01 -16.09
C SER A 80 -3.05 10.83 -16.96
N ILE A 81 -3.21 9.61 -16.48
CA ILE A 81 -3.02 8.35 -17.22
C ILE A 81 -4.28 7.52 -17.00
N ALA A 82 -4.89 7.02 -18.07
CA ALA A 82 -6.10 6.20 -17.97
C ALA A 82 -5.85 4.98 -17.06
N GLY A 83 -6.79 4.70 -16.14
CA GLY A 83 -6.69 3.55 -15.26
C GLY A 83 -6.89 2.22 -15.97
N ALA A 84 -6.40 1.14 -15.37
CA ALA A 84 -6.65 -0.21 -15.85
C ALA A 84 -8.13 -0.61 -15.66
N PRO A 85 -8.59 -1.69 -16.33
CA PRO A 85 -9.93 -2.25 -16.11
C PRO A 85 -10.21 -2.46 -14.62
N GLY A 86 -11.42 -2.07 -14.18
CA GLY A 86 -11.79 -2.05 -12.76
C GLY A 86 -11.59 -0.69 -12.08
N THR A 87 -11.08 0.33 -12.78
CA THR A 87 -11.14 1.72 -12.32
C THR A 87 -12.60 2.19 -12.33
N TYR A 88 -13.09 2.67 -11.18
CA TYR A 88 -14.48 3.11 -11.04
C TYR A 88 -14.67 4.09 -9.89
N MET A 89 -15.81 4.73 -9.84
CA MET A 89 -16.28 5.51 -8.72
C MET A 89 -17.55 4.88 -8.16
N GLU A 90 -17.64 4.76 -6.84
CA GLU A 90 -18.88 4.34 -6.19
C GLU A 90 -19.95 5.41 -6.40
N ASN A 91 -21.16 4.99 -6.75
CA ASN A 91 -22.33 5.88 -6.81
C ASN A 91 -23.06 5.98 -5.47
N ARG A 92 -22.41 5.55 -4.40
CA ARG A 92 -22.88 5.65 -3.02
C ARG A 92 -22.12 6.74 -2.27
N SER A 93 -22.84 7.55 -1.52
CA SER A 93 -22.27 8.48 -0.55
C SER A 93 -21.97 7.74 0.75
N PHE A 94 -20.74 7.84 1.23
CA PHE A 94 -20.28 7.17 2.44
C PHE A 94 -20.26 8.11 3.64
N ASN A 95 -20.71 7.59 4.76
CA ASN A 95 -20.57 8.20 6.08
C ASN A 95 -20.16 7.16 7.11
N THR A 96 -19.51 7.59 8.17
CA THR A 96 -19.16 6.71 9.29
C THR A 96 -20.33 6.67 10.28
N ALA A 97 -20.88 5.49 10.51
CA ALA A 97 -21.91 5.26 11.51
C ALA A 97 -21.35 5.35 12.95
N GLN A 98 -22.22 5.40 13.95
CA GLN A 98 -21.80 5.50 15.35
C GLN A 98 -20.91 4.34 15.84
N ASN A 99 -21.03 3.17 15.25
CA ASN A 99 -20.19 2.00 15.52
C ASN A 99 -18.85 2.00 14.76
N GLY A 100 -18.51 3.08 14.04
CA GLY A 100 -17.30 3.19 13.24
C GLY A 100 -17.36 2.55 11.85
N ALA A 101 -18.47 1.92 11.47
CA ALA A 101 -18.60 1.30 10.16
C ALA A 101 -18.87 2.35 9.07
N ASP A 102 -18.26 2.18 7.90
CA ASP A 102 -18.58 2.95 6.69
C ASP A 102 -19.91 2.45 6.12
N VAL A 103 -20.87 3.36 6.00
CA VAL A 103 -22.20 3.09 5.42
C VAL A 103 -22.33 3.87 4.12
N GLY A 104 -22.64 3.17 3.02
CA GLY A 104 -22.85 3.77 1.70
C GLY A 104 -24.32 3.84 1.33
N VAL A 105 -24.81 5.03 0.97
CA VAL A 105 -26.19 5.28 0.48
C VAL A 105 -26.12 5.67 -0.98
N THR A 106 -26.86 4.99 -1.84
CA THR A 106 -26.92 5.29 -3.28
C THR A 106 -27.46 6.70 -3.52
N VAL A 107 -26.71 7.49 -4.27
CA VAL A 107 -27.03 8.89 -4.60
C VAL A 107 -27.05 9.20 -6.10
N GLY A 108 -26.65 8.23 -6.93
CA GLY A 108 -26.55 8.41 -8.36
C GLY A 108 -26.64 7.14 -9.17
N SER A 109 -26.59 7.25 -10.47
CA SER A 109 -26.47 6.13 -11.39
C SER A 109 -25.08 5.48 -11.27
N PRO A 110 -24.93 4.18 -11.63
CA PRO A 110 -23.63 3.56 -11.71
C PRO A 110 -22.63 4.40 -12.51
N ALA A 111 -21.38 4.45 -12.05
CA ALA A 111 -20.35 5.24 -12.70
C ALA A 111 -20.09 4.77 -14.14
N VAL A 112 -19.82 5.71 -15.03
CA VAL A 112 -19.36 5.45 -16.39
C VAL A 112 -17.88 5.84 -16.48
N THR A 113 -17.02 4.85 -16.81
CA THR A 113 -15.59 5.09 -17.06
C THR A 113 -15.32 5.03 -18.57
N SER A 114 -14.73 6.08 -19.11
CA SER A 114 -14.32 6.19 -20.51
C SER A 114 -12.92 6.79 -20.60
N GLY A 115 -11.95 6.01 -21.04
CA GLY A 115 -10.54 6.43 -21.07
C GLY A 115 -10.04 6.81 -19.67
N ALA A 116 -9.59 8.04 -19.51
CA ALA A 116 -9.07 8.56 -18.26
C ALA A 116 -10.15 9.15 -17.31
N THR A 117 -11.40 9.21 -17.77
CA THR A 117 -12.50 9.92 -17.08
C THR A 117 -13.50 8.92 -16.51
N THR A 118 -13.89 9.13 -15.25
CA THR A 118 -14.95 8.38 -14.56
C THR A 118 -15.99 9.37 -14.04
N THR A 119 -17.26 9.18 -14.41
CA THR A 119 -18.36 10.08 -14.06
C THR A 119 -19.47 9.37 -13.29
N VAL A 120 -19.95 10.00 -12.23
CA VAL A 120 -21.20 9.67 -11.54
C VAL A 120 -22.17 10.81 -11.73
N THR A 121 -23.38 10.49 -12.23
CA THR A 121 -24.48 11.45 -12.32
C THR A 121 -25.45 11.21 -11.15
N TYR A 122 -25.77 12.25 -10.41
CA TYR A 122 -26.69 12.16 -9.29
C TYR A 122 -28.13 12.06 -9.80
N ASN A 123 -28.90 11.17 -9.21
CA ASN A 123 -30.34 10.98 -9.48
C ASN A 123 -31.18 11.08 -8.20
N VAL A 124 -30.55 11.41 -7.10
CA VAL A 124 -31.18 11.68 -5.81
C VAL A 124 -30.93 13.15 -5.46
N ASP A 125 -31.97 13.81 -4.95
CA ASP A 125 -31.89 15.20 -4.52
C ASP A 125 -31.01 15.34 -3.27
N THR A 126 -29.72 15.58 -3.48
CA THR A 126 -28.72 15.71 -2.42
C THR A 126 -27.88 16.97 -2.55
N SER A 127 -27.54 17.58 -1.42
CA SER A 127 -26.67 18.74 -1.34
C SER A 127 -25.28 18.44 -0.79
N ALA A 128 -25.04 17.21 -0.34
CA ALA A 128 -23.72 16.76 0.14
C ALA A 128 -23.51 15.28 -0.13
N ALA A 129 -22.32 14.91 -0.55
CA ALA A 129 -21.94 13.50 -0.77
C ALA A 129 -20.44 13.30 -0.56
N THR A 130 -20.06 12.09 -0.17
CA THR A 130 -18.66 11.63 -0.16
C THR A 130 -18.59 10.33 -0.93
N LEU A 131 -18.01 10.35 -2.13
CA LEU A 131 -17.86 9.19 -2.99
C LEU A 131 -16.49 8.55 -2.82
N ARG A 132 -16.36 7.26 -3.15
CA ARG A 132 -15.10 6.53 -3.21
C ARG A 132 -14.69 6.35 -4.66
N TYR A 133 -13.47 6.74 -5.01
CA TYR A 133 -12.89 6.52 -6.33
C TYR A 133 -11.73 5.54 -6.20
N TYR A 134 -11.74 4.51 -7.02
CA TYR A 134 -10.75 3.44 -7.08
C TYR A 134 -10.04 3.51 -8.43
N TYR A 135 -8.82 4.00 -8.41
CA TYR A 135 -7.95 4.04 -9.57
C TYR A 135 -7.08 2.79 -9.61
N VAL A 136 -7.35 1.86 -10.52
CA VAL A 136 -6.50 0.69 -10.76
C VAL A 136 -5.30 1.11 -11.58
N ILE A 137 -4.10 0.93 -11.03
CA ILE A 137 -2.85 1.40 -11.61
C ILE A 137 -2.49 0.57 -12.85
N PRO A 138 -2.45 1.17 -14.06
CA PRO A 138 -2.11 0.46 -15.29
C PRO A 138 -0.60 0.26 -15.43
N GLU A 139 -0.19 -0.71 -16.25
CA GLU A 139 1.22 -0.91 -16.60
C GLU A 139 1.85 0.34 -17.23
N ALA A 140 1.09 1.10 -18.01
CA ALA A 140 1.54 2.34 -18.65
C ALA A 140 1.97 3.43 -17.67
N ALA A 141 1.60 3.32 -16.39
CA ALA A 141 1.96 4.25 -15.33
C ALA A 141 3.24 3.86 -14.57
N ARG A 142 3.76 2.65 -14.77
CA ARG A 142 4.96 2.17 -14.05
C ARG A 142 6.12 3.18 -14.11
N GLY A 143 6.65 3.54 -12.96
CA GLY A 143 7.75 4.49 -12.80
C GLY A 143 7.43 5.93 -13.18
N LYS A 144 6.17 6.24 -13.45
CA LYS A 144 5.70 7.60 -13.75
C LYS A 144 4.94 8.19 -12.58
N THR A 145 4.48 9.42 -12.73
CA THR A 145 3.56 10.06 -11.79
C THR A 145 2.15 10.13 -12.36
N VAL A 146 1.16 10.02 -11.48
CA VAL A 146 -0.26 10.14 -11.81
C VAL A 146 -0.88 11.25 -10.97
N THR A 147 -1.66 12.12 -11.58
CA THR A 147 -2.53 13.09 -10.91
C THR A 147 -3.99 12.73 -11.18
N ILE A 148 -4.85 13.00 -10.20
CA ILE A 148 -6.30 12.82 -10.33
C ILE A 148 -6.97 14.17 -10.07
N LYS A 149 -7.67 14.68 -11.08
CA LYS A 149 -8.51 15.86 -10.94
C LYS A 149 -9.95 15.44 -10.65
N PHE A 150 -10.47 15.88 -9.53
CA PHE A 150 -11.88 15.69 -9.17
C PHE A 150 -12.65 16.96 -9.44
N THR A 151 -13.84 16.84 -10.04
CA THR A 151 -14.72 17.98 -10.35
C THR A 151 -16.14 17.66 -9.89
N ALA A 152 -16.76 18.56 -9.16
CA ALA A 152 -18.17 18.52 -8.80
C ALA A 152 -18.92 19.61 -9.52
N THR A 153 -20.19 19.36 -9.89
CA THR A 153 -21.12 20.35 -10.47
C THR A 153 -22.43 20.36 -9.71
N SER A 154 -23.07 21.51 -9.65
CA SER A 154 -24.35 21.73 -8.98
C SER A 154 -25.41 22.33 -9.89
N THR A 155 -26.68 22.30 -9.46
CA THR A 155 -27.85 22.74 -10.24
C THR A 155 -27.88 24.25 -10.52
N ASP A 156 -27.15 25.06 -9.74
CA ASP A 156 -26.98 26.51 -9.96
C ASP A 156 -25.93 26.81 -11.03
N GLY A 157 -25.32 25.77 -11.65
CA GLY A 157 -24.29 25.90 -12.68
C GLY A 157 -22.87 26.06 -12.15
N GLU A 158 -22.67 26.06 -10.84
CA GLU A 158 -21.30 26.07 -10.27
C GLU A 158 -20.57 24.77 -10.57
N SER A 159 -19.26 24.91 -10.83
CA SER A 159 -18.33 23.79 -10.97
C SER A 159 -17.06 24.08 -10.19
N ILE A 160 -16.60 23.12 -9.39
CA ILE A 160 -15.37 23.24 -8.60
C ILE A 160 -14.51 22.02 -8.79
N SER A 161 -13.19 22.21 -8.86
CA SER A 161 -12.24 21.12 -9.02
C SER A 161 -11.16 21.17 -7.95
N THR A 162 -10.65 19.98 -7.59
CA THR A 162 -9.43 19.80 -6.82
C THR A 162 -8.54 18.77 -7.52
N THR A 163 -7.21 18.93 -7.45
CA THR A 163 -6.25 18.01 -8.06
C THR A 163 -5.41 17.35 -6.98
N MET A 164 -5.37 16.04 -7.01
CA MET A 164 -4.61 15.20 -6.10
C MET A 164 -3.34 14.67 -6.77
N GLY A 165 -2.25 14.59 -6.02
CA GLY A 165 -0.96 14.14 -6.52
C GLY A 165 0.03 15.29 -6.79
N PRO A 166 1.11 15.06 -7.55
CA PRO A 166 1.42 13.85 -8.28
C PRO A 166 1.78 12.66 -7.38
N TYR A 167 1.28 11.48 -7.73
CA TYR A 167 1.60 10.21 -7.04
C TYR A 167 2.60 9.42 -7.86
N THR A 168 3.76 9.11 -7.30
CA THR A 168 4.73 8.24 -7.94
C THR A 168 4.22 6.80 -7.95
N ILE A 169 4.29 6.17 -9.12
CA ILE A 169 4.00 4.74 -9.30
C ILE A 169 5.32 3.99 -9.25
N ALA A 170 5.38 2.95 -8.45
CA ALA A 170 6.58 2.16 -8.25
C ALA A 170 7.06 1.47 -9.54
N GLN A 171 8.38 1.34 -9.68
CA GLN A 171 9.02 0.54 -10.72
C GLN A 171 8.87 -0.96 -10.44
N MET A 172 8.85 -1.35 -9.16
CA MET A 172 8.74 -2.74 -8.77
C MET A 172 7.44 -3.38 -9.23
N ALA A 173 7.51 -4.68 -9.46
CA ALA A 173 6.37 -5.56 -9.67
C ALA A 173 6.08 -6.36 -8.40
N MET A 174 4.87 -6.86 -8.26
CA MET A 174 4.47 -7.71 -7.15
C MET A 174 3.73 -8.94 -7.66
N LYS A 175 4.03 -10.11 -7.07
CA LYS A 175 3.32 -11.35 -7.31
C LYS A 175 2.99 -12.00 -5.98
N LEU A 176 1.71 -12.28 -5.75
CA LEU A 176 1.24 -12.83 -4.49
C LEU A 176 0.91 -14.32 -4.60
N SER A 177 1.02 -15.02 -3.46
CA SER A 177 0.48 -16.37 -3.26
C SER A 177 0.97 -17.42 -4.26
N MET A 178 2.24 -17.33 -4.68
CA MET A 178 2.87 -18.35 -5.50
C MET A 178 3.06 -19.64 -4.69
N LYS A 179 2.68 -20.78 -5.25
CA LYS A 179 2.87 -22.08 -4.64
C LYS A 179 4.24 -22.64 -5.01
N VAL A 180 4.98 -23.12 -4.01
CA VAL A 180 6.21 -23.87 -4.20
C VAL A 180 6.08 -25.22 -3.50
N SER A 181 6.69 -26.25 -4.10
CA SER A 181 6.72 -27.60 -3.52
C SER A 181 8.01 -28.31 -3.90
N ASP A 182 8.62 -28.96 -2.91
CA ASP A 182 9.79 -29.80 -3.13
C ASP A 182 9.47 -30.93 -4.11
N ASN A 183 10.42 -31.24 -5.00
CA ASN A 183 10.30 -32.25 -6.06
C ASN A 183 9.23 -32.01 -7.15
N ASN A 184 8.58 -30.82 -7.17
CA ASN A 184 7.63 -30.47 -8.21
C ASN A 184 7.80 -29.00 -8.62
N LEU A 185 7.03 -28.06 -8.06
CA LEU A 185 7.11 -26.63 -8.35
C LEU A 185 8.23 -26.00 -7.50
N MET A 186 9.48 -26.18 -7.93
CA MET A 186 10.64 -25.81 -7.12
C MET A 186 11.61 -24.84 -7.80
N TYR A 187 11.51 -24.61 -9.08
CA TYR A 187 12.43 -23.74 -9.83
C TYR A 187 11.85 -22.35 -9.98
N ILE A 188 12.50 -21.34 -9.43
CA ILE A 188 11.98 -19.97 -9.37
C ILE A 188 12.79 -19.08 -10.32
N SER A 189 12.10 -18.39 -11.22
CA SER A 189 12.63 -17.29 -11.99
C SER A 189 12.21 -15.96 -11.35
N ILE A 190 13.18 -15.17 -10.92
CA ILE A 190 12.93 -13.82 -10.42
C ILE A 190 12.47 -12.92 -11.56
N GLY A 191 13.14 -12.99 -12.70
CA GLY A 191 12.79 -12.20 -13.89
C GLY A 191 11.37 -12.40 -14.38
N ASP A 192 10.90 -13.65 -14.41
CA ASP A 192 9.55 -14.00 -14.88
C ASP A 192 8.49 -13.91 -13.77
N SER A 193 8.92 -13.79 -12.50
CA SER A 193 8.06 -13.89 -11.31
C SER A 193 7.21 -15.17 -11.34
N THR A 194 7.85 -16.30 -11.65
CA THR A 194 7.18 -17.59 -11.93
C THR A 194 7.92 -18.74 -11.26
N VAL A 195 7.16 -19.79 -10.90
CA VAL A 195 7.67 -21.05 -10.37
C VAL A 195 7.44 -22.15 -11.41
N TYR A 196 8.46 -22.91 -11.73
CA TYR A 196 8.45 -23.95 -12.74
C TYR A 196 8.65 -25.35 -12.13
N ASN A 197 8.12 -26.37 -12.78
CA ASN A 197 8.52 -27.75 -12.56
C ASN A 197 9.83 -28.07 -13.31
N ALA A 198 10.38 -29.28 -13.18
CA ALA A 198 11.66 -29.63 -13.80
C ALA A 198 11.65 -29.60 -15.34
N ALA A 199 10.54 -29.99 -15.96
CA ALA A 199 10.42 -29.99 -17.42
C ALA A 199 10.39 -28.55 -17.97
N ASP A 200 9.58 -27.69 -17.36
CA ASP A 200 9.47 -26.28 -17.75
C ASP A 200 10.77 -25.52 -17.42
N ALA A 201 11.43 -25.85 -16.29
CA ALA A 201 12.71 -25.25 -15.91
C ALA A 201 13.83 -25.54 -16.94
N ALA A 202 13.83 -26.71 -17.57
CA ALA A 202 14.78 -27.03 -18.66
C ALA A 202 14.58 -26.09 -19.87
N ALA A 203 13.33 -25.77 -20.21
CA ALA A 203 13.02 -24.83 -21.30
C ALA A 203 13.35 -23.37 -20.93
N HIS A 204 13.41 -23.04 -19.65
CA HIS A 204 13.70 -21.71 -19.10
C HIS A 204 15.03 -21.65 -18.33
N ALA A 205 15.98 -22.57 -18.62
CA ALA A 205 17.20 -22.78 -17.83
C ALA A 205 17.99 -21.49 -17.56
N GLY A 206 18.07 -20.60 -18.54
CA GLY A 206 18.75 -19.30 -18.43
C GLY A 206 18.08 -18.27 -17.53
N SER A 207 16.85 -18.51 -17.07
CA SER A 207 16.11 -17.61 -16.17
C SER A 207 15.86 -18.18 -14.78
N ILE A 208 16.25 -19.41 -14.50
CA ILE A 208 16.08 -20.01 -13.17
C ILE A 208 17.16 -19.47 -12.24
N ASP A 209 16.74 -18.70 -11.24
CA ASP A 209 17.62 -18.06 -10.26
C ASP A 209 17.71 -18.84 -8.94
N LEU A 210 16.62 -19.53 -8.55
CA LEU A 210 16.53 -20.22 -7.26
C LEU A 210 15.86 -21.58 -7.40
N VAL A 211 16.23 -22.47 -6.47
CA VAL A 211 15.58 -23.77 -6.23
C VAL A 211 14.98 -23.73 -4.82
N TYR A 212 13.70 -24.04 -4.70
CA TYR A 212 13.05 -24.26 -3.42
C TYR A 212 13.20 -25.69 -2.98
N LEU A 213 13.57 -25.90 -1.70
CA LEU A 213 13.80 -27.22 -1.10
C LEU A 213 13.16 -27.31 0.28
N TYR A 214 12.81 -28.53 0.66
CA TYR A 214 12.52 -28.90 2.03
C TYR A 214 13.27 -30.14 2.43
N ARG A 215 14.03 -30.10 3.53
CA ARG A 215 14.74 -31.26 4.08
C ARG A 215 14.59 -31.28 5.58
N ASN A 216 14.04 -32.35 6.10
CA ASN A 216 14.00 -32.61 7.53
C ASN A 216 15.24 -33.46 7.89
N LEU A 217 16.37 -32.79 8.11
CA LEU A 217 17.64 -33.41 8.45
C LEU A 217 17.81 -33.48 9.98
N THR A 218 18.19 -34.64 10.49
CA THR A 218 18.42 -34.83 11.95
C THR A 218 19.69 -34.14 12.44
N THR A 219 20.61 -33.83 11.53
CA THR A 219 21.94 -33.27 11.85
C THR A 219 22.02 -31.74 11.66
N SER A 220 21.04 -31.13 10.99
CA SER A 220 21.03 -29.69 10.75
C SER A 220 19.59 -29.16 10.57
N ALA A 221 19.35 -27.93 11.03
CA ALA A 221 18.08 -27.25 10.83
C ALA A 221 17.97 -26.74 9.38
N PHE A 222 17.91 -27.62 8.40
CA PHE A 222 17.78 -27.22 7.00
C PHE A 222 16.37 -26.66 6.70
N ASN A 223 15.34 -27.45 7.00
CA ASN A 223 13.92 -27.11 6.81
C ASN A 223 13.62 -26.61 5.38
N HIS A 224 12.84 -25.53 5.24
CA HIS A 224 12.59 -24.87 3.95
C HIS A 224 13.80 -24.02 3.57
N ALA A 225 14.13 -24.00 2.29
CA ALA A 225 15.29 -23.30 1.77
C ALA A 225 15.03 -22.71 0.38
N LEU A 226 15.71 -21.61 0.10
CA LEU A 226 15.92 -21.07 -1.24
C LEU A 226 17.42 -21.13 -1.53
N VAL A 227 17.79 -21.76 -2.62
CA VAL A 227 19.19 -22.06 -2.96
C VAL A 227 19.42 -21.72 -4.44
N ALA A 228 20.49 -21.02 -4.76
CA ALA A 228 20.85 -20.80 -6.17
C ALA A 228 21.31 -22.14 -6.80
N PRO A 229 21.00 -22.38 -8.08
CA PRO A 229 21.43 -23.61 -8.77
C PRO A 229 22.92 -23.89 -8.71
N ALA A 230 23.77 -22.85 -8.75
CA ALA A 230 25.22 -22.97 -8.68
C ALA A 230 25.79 -23.00 -7.25
N ALA A 231 24.96 -23.19 -6.23
CA ALA A 231 25.43 -23.33 -4.86
C ALA A 231 26.18 -24.65 -4.65
N ASP A 232 26.97 -24.74 -3.57
CA ASP A 232 27.62 -25.97 -3.17
C ASP A 232 26.58 -27.11 -3.05
N PRO A 233 26.85 -28.30 -3.60
CA PRO A 233 25.94 -29.45 -3.56
C PRO A 233 25.40 -29.82 -2.17
N GLN A 234 26.12 -29.51 -1.09
CA GLN A 234 25.62 -29.69 0.27
C GLN A 234 24.33 -28.94 0.57
N TYR A 235 24.07 -27.81 -0.14
CA TYR A 235 22.84 -27.04 -0.04
C TYR A 235 21.74 -27.46 -1.02
N LEU A 236 22.05 -28.44 -1.90
CA LEU A 236 21.14 -29.06 -2.87
C LEU A 236 20.98 -30.58 -2.66
N PRO A 237 20.82 -31.07 -1.41
CA PRO A 237 20.83 -32.50 -1.12
C PRO A 237 19.69 -33.22 -1.85
N GLY A 238 20.06 -34.21 -2.68
CA GLY A 238 19.11 -35.02 -3.44
C GLY A 238 18.43 -34.34 -4.62
N VAL A 239 18.95 -33.20 -5.07
CA VAL A 239 18.44 -32.46 -6.25
C VAL A 239 19.29 -32.79 -7.47
N THR A 240 18.63 -33.22 -8.56
CA THR A 240 19.23 -33.26 -9.88
C THR A 240 18.72 -32.09 -10.69
N LEU A 241 19.59 -31.14 -10.99
CA LEU A 241 19.20 -29.93 -11.75
C LEU A 241 18.95 -30.29 -13.22
N PRO A 242 17.91 -29.67 -13.85
CA PRO A 242 17.72 -29.77 -15.29
C PRO A 242 18.92 -29.18 -16.06
N THR A 243 19.17 -29.72 -17.25
CA THR A 243 20.29 -29.28 -18.10
C THR A 243 20.26 -27.77 -18.33
N GLY A 244 21.38 -27.10 -18.07
CA GLY A 244 21.52 -25.64 -18.26
C GLY A 244 21.05 -24.81 -17.07
N VAL A 245 20.40 -25.38 -16.06
CA VAL A 245 20.02 -24.68 -14.83
C VAL A 245 21.25 -24.61 -13.90
N ASN A 246 21.99 -23.51 -13.97
CA ASN A 246 23.27 -23.36 -13.29
C ASN A 246 23.59 -21.92 -12.86
N ARG A 247 22.57 -21.04 -12.76
CA ARG A 247 22.80 -19.66 -12.34
C ARG A 247 23.13 -19.58 -10.84
N THR A 248 23.89 -18.57 -10.48
CA THR A 248 24.04 -18.17 -9.09
C THR A 248 23.06 -17.05 -8.73
N ALA A 249 22.98 -16.71 -7.46
CA ALA A 249 22.28 -15.54 -6.94
C ALA A 249 22.91 -15.19 -5.58
N LYS A 250 22.65 -13.98 -5.08
CA LYS A 250 23.00 -13.63 -3.68
C LYS A 250 21.71 -13.59 -2.87
N LEU A 251 21.75 -14.13 -1.66
CA LEU A 251 20.58 -14.26 -0.80
C LEU A 251 20.89 -13.77 0.62
N LEU A 252 20.09 -12.82 1.12
CA LEU A 252 20.12 -12.37 2.50
C LEU A 252 18.79 -12.74 3.17
N LYS A 253 18.86 -13.61 4.18
CA LYS A 253 17.69 -13.99 4.97
C LYS A 253 17.35 -12.88 5.97
N GLU A 254 16.08 -12.52 6.01
CA GLU A 254 15.55 -11.49 6.89
C GLU A 254 14.43 -12.04 7.77
N PHE A 255 14.42 -11.64 9.04
CA PHE A 255 13.34 -11.99 9.96
C PHE A 255 12.63 -10.74 10.43
N ASN A 256 11.33 -10.85 10.67
CA ASN A 256 10.45 -9.78 11.15
C ASN A 256 10.27 -8.59 10.20
N LEU A 257 10.73 -8.68 8.97
CA LEU A 257 10.41 -7.69 7.93
C LEU A 257 9.14 -8.13 7.21
N GLN A 258 8.01 -7.81 7.82
CA GLN A 258 6.68 -8.18 7.31
C GLN A 258 6.14 -7.02 6.47
N ASP A 259 6.38 -7.09 5.16
CA ASP A 259 5.84 -6.11 4.21
C ASP A 259 4.33 -6.26 4.11
N HIS A 260 3.60 -5.18 4.41
CA HIS A 260 2.13 -5.18 4.44
C HIS A 260 1.48 -5.59 3.09
N ASN A 261 2.12 -5.29 1.96
CA ASN A 261 1.60 -5.72 0.66
C ASN A 261 1.76 -7.24 0.44
N LEU A 262 2.78 -7.88 1.03
CA LEU A 262 3.05 -9.31 0.91
C LEU A 262 2.40 -10.12 2.05
N ALA A 263 2.17 -9.47 3.21
CA ALA A 263 1.52 -10.03 4.40
C ALA A 263 0.33 -9.14 4.81
N PRO A 264 -0.79 -9.13 4.07
CA PRO A 264 -1.86 -8.14 4.24
C PRO A 264 -2.65 -8.28 5.56
N THR A 265 -2.47 -9.38 6.29
CA THR A 265 -3.06 -9.58 7.63
C THR A 265 -2.28 -8.89 8.73
N GLU A 266 -1.05 -8.44 8.46
CA GLU A 266 -0.19 -7.78 9.43
C GLU A 266 -0.41 -6.26 9.41
N ASN A 267 -0.55 -5.66 10.58
CA ASN A 267 -0.93 -4.26 10.74
C ASN A 267 0.26 -3.34 11.07
N PHE A 268 1.50 -3.75 10.79
CA PHE A 268 2.69 -3.00 11.19
C PHE A 268 2.96 -1.75 10.33
N GLY A 269 2.27 -1.57 9.21
CA GLY A 269 2.45 -0.41 8.34
C GLY A 269 3.84 -0.34 7.68
N ILE A 270 4.56 -1.47 7.62
CA ILE A 270 5.86 -1.60 6.97
C ILE A 270 5.63 -1.87 5.49
N TYR A 271 6.33 -1.14 4.64
CA TYR A 271 6.26 -1.30 3.20
C TYR A 271 7.66 -1.28 2.61
N ILE A 272 8.02 -2.31 1.87
CA ILE A 272 9.22 -2.31 1.02
C ILE A 272 8.89 -1.53 -0.25
N ASP A 273 9.72 -0.56 -0.60
CA ASP A 273 9.55 0.28 -1.79
C ASP A 273 10.75 0.21 -2.74
N ASP A 274 10.73 1.00 -3.81
CA ASP A 274 11.80 1.04 -4.80
C ASP A 274 13.15 1.50 -4.20
N VAL A 275 13.12 2.32 -3.15
CA VAL A 275 14.33 2.85 -2.50
C VAL A 275 15.04 1.76 -1.71
N ASP A 276 14.28 0.85 -1.07
CA ASP A 276 14.85 -0.29 -0.35
C ASP A 276 15.64 -1.19 -1.32
N PHE A 277 15.06 -1.48 -2.50
CA PHE A 277 15.76 -2.25 -3.53
C PHE A 277 17.00 -1.54 -4.07
N GLN A 278 16.94 -0.22 -4.23
CA GLN A 278 18.10 0.56 -4.73
C GLN A 278 19.26 0.59 -3.74
N LYS A 279 18.96 0.70 -2.45
CA LYS A 279 19.96 0.79 -1.38
C LYS A 279 20.49 -0.56 -0.89
N LEU A 280 19.83 -1.66 -1.27
CA LEU A 280 20.20 -3.00 -0.85
C LEU A 280 21.63 -3.32 -1.27
N ASP A 281 22.46 -3.74 -0.34
CA ASP A 281 23.80 -4.25 -0.60
C ASP A 281 23.91 -5.71 -0.17
N LEU A 282 24.10 -6.60 -1.14
CA LEU A 282 24.26 -8.05 -0.94
C LEU A 282 25.71 -8.49 -1.22
N THR A 283 26.66 -7.56 -1.12
CA THR A 283 28.07 -7.89 -1.36
C THR A 283 28.59 -8.86 -0.28
N GLY A 284 29.02 -10.03 -0.70
CA GLY A 284 29.53 -11.07 0.22
C GLY A 284 28.46 -11.99 0.81
N ASP A 285 27.18 -11.75 0.51
CA ASP A 285 26.11 -12.64 0.95
C ASP A 285 26.18 -14.01 0.24
N PRO A 286 25.70 -15.08 0.93
CA PRO A 286 25.70 -16.43 0.40
C PRO A 286 24.74 -16.60 -0.78
N ASN A 287 24.88 -17.70 -1.49
CA ASN A 287 23.98 -18.09 -2.57
C ASN A 287 22.90 -19.10 -2.12
N PHE A 288 22.59 -19.12 -0.82
CA PHE A 288 21.55 -19.94 -0.20
C PHE A 288 20.94 -19.26 1.03
N ALA A 289 19.70 -19.60 1.32
CA ALA A 289 19.00 -19.28 2.56
C ALA A 289 18.27 -20.53 3.06
N ILE A 290 18.68 -21.06 4.20
CA ILE A 290 18.11 -22.28 4.81
C ILE A 290 17.37 -21.98 6.11
N ASN A 291 16.61 -22.95 6.63
CA ASN A 291 15.81 -22.84 7.84
C ASN A 291 14.80 -21.68 7.76
N LEU A 292 14.13 -21.58 6.61
CA LEU A 292 13.05 -20.63 6.41
C LEU A 292 11.78 -21.16 7.06
N LYS A 293 10.97 -20.23 7.59
CA LYS A 293 9.70 -20.50 8.27
C LYS A 293 8.64 -19.58 7.71
N ALA A 294 7.41 -19.73 8.14
CA ALA A 294 6.40 -18.69 7.92
C ALA A 294 6.91 -17.36 8.48
N ASP A 295 6.56 -16.28 7.82
CA ASP A 295 6.95 -14.89 8.12
C ASP A 295 8.46 -14.60 7.94
N ALA A 296 9.22 -15.52 7.37
CA ALA A 296 10.58 -15.22 6.93
C ALA A 296 10.60 -14.51 5.58
N GLY A 297 11.53 -13.60 5.41
CA GLY A 297 11.84 -12.94 4.14
C GLY A 297 13.22 -13.31 3.62
N VAL A 298 13.41 -13.20 2.31
CA VAL A 298 14.71 -13.37 1.66
C VAL A 298 14.87 -12.29 0.58
N TRP A 299 15.90 -11.46 0.76
CA TRP A 299 16.38 -10.58 -0.29
C TRP A 299 17.20 -11.38 -1.29
N VAL A 300 17.02 -11.07 -2.56
CA VAL A 300 17.71 -11.77 -3.67
C VAL A 300 18.25 -10.78 -4.66
N GLU A 301 19.48 -11.01 -5.18
CA GLU A 301 20.02 -10.34 -6.36
C GLU A 301 20.41 -11.41 -7.39
N THR A 302 19.91 -11.28 -8.62
CA THR A 302 20.22 -12.22 -9.70
C THR A 302 21.67 -12.10 -10.17
N ALA A 303 22.22 -13.19 -10.73
CA ALA A 303 23.61 -13.27 -11.17
C ALA A 303 24.07 -12.16 -12.12
N ASP A 304 23.16 -11.71 -13.00
CA ASP A 304 23.40 -10.67 -13.99
C ASP A 304 23.23 -9.25 -13.41
N GLY A 305 22.87 -9.14 -12.14
CA GLY A 305 22.58 -7.87 -11.48
C GLY A 305 21.42 -7.12 -12.11
N LYS A 306 20.53 -7.82 -12.80
CA LYS A 306 19.39 -7.21 -13.50
C LYS A 306 18.19 -7.01 -12.57
N TYR A 307 17.98 -7.95 -11.66
CA TYR A 307 16.83 -7.93 -10.77
C TYR A 307 17.25 -8.05 -9.30
N ARG A 308 16.52 -7.35 -8.45
CA ARG A 308 16.43 -7.61 -7.01
C ARG A 308 15.01 -8.02 -6.65
N ALA A 309 14.88 -8.90 -5.67
CA ALA A 309 13.59 -9.33 -5.18
C ALA A 309 13.59 -9.43 -3.65
N TYR A 310 12.42 -9.29 -3.08
CA TYR A 310 12.12 -9.70 -1.71
C TYR A 310 11.05 -10.78 -1.77
N ILE A 311 11.39 -11.97 -1.30
CA ILE A 311 10.50 -13.14 -1.26
C ILE A 311 10.06 -13.34 0.19
N PHE A 312 8.76 -13.31 0.42
CA PHE A 312 8.15 -13.50 1.73
C PHE A 312 7.44 -14.85 1.80
N PHE A 313 7.67 -15.62 2.88
CA PHE A 313 7.04 -16.90 3.13
C PHE A 313 5.74 -16.73 3.89
N ASN A 314 4.61 -16.67 3.17
CA ASN A 314 3.28 -16.52 3.78
C ASN A 314 2.87 -17.74 4.62
N SER A 315 3.24 -18.94 4.20
CA SER A 315 2.99 -20.18 4.94
C SER A 315 3.93 -21.28 4.51
N VAL A 316 4.18 -22.22 5.40
CA VAL A 316 4.98 -23.43 5.16
C VAL A 316 4.29 -24.64 5.75
N THR A 317 4.59 -25.84 5.23
CA THR A 317 4.08 -27.11 5.75
C THR A 317 5.23 -28.06 6.12
N THR A 318 4.97 -29.04 6.95
CA THR A 318 5.93 -30.11 7.27
C THR A 318 6.08 -31.15 6.17
N THR A 319 5.39 -30.98 5.04
CA THR A 319 5.40 -31.89 3.88
C THR A 319 6.15 -31.30 2.68
N GLY A 320 6.86 -30.19 2.86
CA GLY A 320 7.71 -29.60 1.83
C GLY A 320 6.96 -28.73 0.83
N THR A 321 5.86 -28.10 1.24
CA THR A 321 5.19 -27.09 0.44
C THR A 321 5.19 -25.74 1.16
N ALA A 322 5.18 -24.65 0.39
CA ALA A 322 5.04 -23.31 0.92
C ALA A 322 4.20 -22.42 -0.02
N THR A 323 3.68 -21.34 0.54
CA THR A 323 3.15 -20.23 -0.23
C THR A 323 4.07 -19.05 -0.03
N ILE A 324 4.53 -18.47 -1.12
CA ILE A 324 5.42 -17.32 -1.12
C ILE A 324 4.79 -16.14 -1.88
N SER A 325 5.16 -14.94 -1.50
CA SER A 325 4.83 -13.71 -2.24
C SER A 325 6.12 -12.96 -2.54
N MET A 326 6.18 -12.23 -3.64
CA MET A 326 7.40 -11.58 -4.08
C MET A 326 7.15 -10.14 -4.56
N LYS A 327 8.01 -9.22 -4.15
CA LYS A 327 8.26 -7.96 -4.83
C LYS A 327 9.55 -8.09 -5.64
N ARG A 328 9.54 -7.58 -6.87
CA ARG A 328 10.69 -7.60 -7.78
C ARG A 328 10.95 -6.21 -8.35
N TYR A 329 12.19 -5.78 -8.29
CA TYR A 329 12.67 -4.53 -8.84
C TYR A 329 13.65 -4.79 -9.99
N THR A 330 13.55 -4.00 -11.08
CA THR A 330 14.49 -4.06 -12.19
C THR A 330 15.55 -3.00 -12.00
N LEU A 331 16.83 -3.41 -11.91
CA LEU A 331 17.98 -2.52 -11.70
C LEU A 331 18.51 -1.93 -13.01
N LYS A 332 18.42 -2.70 -14.12
CA LYS A 332 19.00 -2.34 -15.46
C LYS A 332 18.02 -2.61 -16.57
#